data_3eddfa379f8ac09c93c9237e41df102b
#
_entry.id   3eddfa379f8ac09c93c9237e41df102b
#
_cell.length_a   1.000
_cell.length_b   1.000
_cell.length_c   1.000
_cell.angle_alpha   90.00
_cell.angle_beta   90.00
_cell.angle_gamma   90.00
#
_symmetry.space_group_name_H-M   'P 1'
#
loop_
_entity.id
_entity.type
_entity.pdbx_description
1 polymer ?
#
loop_
_entity_poly.entity_id
_entity_poly.type
_entity_poly.pdbx_seq_one_letter_code
_entity_poly.pdbx_strand_id
1 'polypeptide(L)'
;ENTKNIIQKYKTNAITKAISILFELKNMISSRNRGESYVQKKINYLINSYNDLIPYSKQSTNMNHFKICANIDDEISRLTNYYYIENVLKIFLGAIYNLNNIHPIDYIIKALGCNIEVLERPRNINPNHLRTEEEYIYNFINTTNSTNAPITEVYKITQSVNDNNFNLKNFSNRYIFFHGTKVENVIGILSQGLKIAPVQAINTGKSYGSGIYLSDSFTLSLGYCSLLFNRGLIPNLNNGRHNNKKFMLMAEVAVGTVGPNADTNVVSMNMNFNDYFTTNEGYRIFKNNRKIGYANGIIVAREETNVRIRYIIEID
;
A
#
# COMPACT_ATOMS: atom_id res chain seq x y z
N GLU A 1 -20.55 4.31 -20.62
CA GLU A 1 -19.20 4.21 -21.21
C GLU A 1 -18.86 2.74 -21.43
N ASN A 2 -18.41 2.38 -22.63
CA ASN A 2 -18.14 1.00 -23.00
C ASN A 2 -17.02 0.44 -22.12
N THR A 3 -17.26 -0.66 -21.43
CA THR A 3 -16.34 -1.33 -20.49
C THR A 3 -14.94 -1.57 -21.08
N LYS A 4 -14.88 -1.80 -22.39
CA LYS A 4 -13.61 -1.96 -23.13
C LYS A 4 -12.79 -0.67 -23.13
N ASN A 5 -13.41 0.51 -23.14
CA ASN A 5 -12.74 1.80 -23.09
C ASN A 5 -12.22 2.12 -21.69
N ILE A 6 -12.92 1.68 -20.63
CA ILE A 6 -12.47 1.87 -19.25
C ILE A 6 -11.22 1.03 -18.99
N ILE A 7 -11.21 -0.25 -19.38
CA ILE A 7 -10.04 -1.14 -19.21
C ILE A 7 -8.83 -0.63 -20.01
N GLN A 8 -9.07 -0.11 -21.24
CA GLN A 8 -8.00 0.40 -22.08
C GLN A 8 -7.39 1.70 -21.53
N LYS A 9 -8.18 2.52 -20.86
CA LYS A 9 -7.80 3.81 -20.26
C LYS A 9 -6.84 3.66 -19.06
N TYR A 10 -6.93 2.56 -18.33
CA TYR A 10 -6.18 2.32 -17.09
C TYR A 10 -5.16 1.18 -17.22
N LYS A 11 -4.65 0.92 -18.42
CA LYS A 11 -3.56 -0.06 -18.59
C LYS A 11 -2.33 0.37 -17.80
N THR A 12 -1.73 -0.55 -17.07
CA THR A 12 -0.51 -0.34 -16.27
C THR A 12 0.58 0.40 -17.05
N ASN A 13 0.79 0.06 -18.33
CA ASN A 13 1.77 0.73 -19.18
C ASN A 13 1.43 2.21 -19.47
N ALA A 14 0.15 2.55 -19.63
CA ALA A 14 -0.28 3.93 -19.83
C ALA A 14 -0.09 4.75 -18.55
N ILE A 15 -0.45 4.17 -17.41
CA ILE A 15 -0.26 4.77 -16.07
C ILE A 15 1.22 5.03 -15.80
N THR A 16 2.08 4.05 -16.05
CA THR A 16 3.53 4.19 -15.84
C THR A 16 4.13 5.29 -16.72
N LYS A 17 3.74 5.35 -18.00
CA LYS A 17 4.18 6.41 -18.91
C LYS A 17 3.66 7.78 -18.47
N ALA A 18 2.39 7.87 -18.07
CA ALA A 18 1.80 9.11 -17.60
C ALA A 18 2.51 9.65 -16.34
N ILE A 19 2.83 8.77 -15.41
CA ILE A 19 3.61 9.12 -14.22
C ILE A 19 5.00 9.66 -14.62
N SER A 20 5.71 9.02 -15.54
CA SER A 20 7.01 9.50 -16.02
C SER A 20 6.93 10.91 -16.63
N ILE A 21 5.87 11.17 -17.41
CA ILE A 21 5.62 12.50 -17.99
C ILE A 21 5.40 13.55 -16.89
N LEU A 22 4.59 13.23 -15.87
CA LEU A 22 4.32 14.14 -14.76
C LEU A 22 5.59 14.49 -13.98
N PHE A 23 6.54 13.55 -13.84
CA PHE A 23 7.83 13.83 -13.21
C PHE A 23 8.69 14.77 -14.02
N GLU A 24 8.80 14.52 -15.34
CA GLU A 24 9.54 15.41 -16.22
C GLU A 24 8.93 16.81 -16.18
N LEU A 25 7.61 16.90 -16.21
CA LEU A 25 6.86 18.13 -16.09
C LEU A 25 7.14 18.87 -14.77
N LYS A 26 7.11 18.16 -13.66
CA LYS A 26 7.42 18.72 -12.33
C LYS A 26 8.84 19.30 -12.28
N ASN A 27 9.82 18.58 -12.80
CA ASN A 27 11.20 19.03 -12.86
C ASN A 27 11.35 20.31 -13.70
N MET A 28 10.66 20.40 -14.83
CA MET A 28 10.70 21.58 -15.67
C MET A 28 10.04 22.80 -15.03
N ILE A 29 8.91 22.61 -14.35
CA ILE A 29 8.22 23.69 -13.64
C ILE A 29 9.02 24.19 -12.44
N SER A 30 9.75 23.29 -11.76
CA SER A 30 10.61 23.64 -10.63
C SER A 30 11.95 24.26 -11.05
N SER A 31 12.29 24.23 -12.34
CA SER A 31 13.56 24.76 -12.84
C SER A 31 13.59 26.28 -12.79
N ARG A 32 14.79 26.86 -12.59
CA ARG A 32 15.01 28.31 -12.64
C ARG A 32 14.70 28.93 -14.01
N ASN A 33 14.81 28.14 -15.07
CA ASN A 33 14.66 28.56 -16.48
C ASN A 33 13.21 28.36 -16.99
N ARG A 34 12.24 28.15 -16.12
CA ARG A 34 10.85 27.87 -16.49
C ARG A 34 10.20 28.92 -17.40
N GLY A 35 10.73 30.16 -17.42
CA GLY A 35 10.23 31.27 -18.25
C GLY A 35 10.73 31.25 -19.70
N GLU A 36 11.74 30.46 -20.02
CA GLU A 36 12.30 30.41 -21.36
C GLU A 36 11.32 29.79 -22.37
N SER A 37 11.24 30.36 -23.58
CA SER A 37 10.31 29.94 -24.64
C SER A 37 10.42 28.45 -24.97
N TYR A 38 11.64 27.90 -24.97
CA TYR A 38 11.88 26.48 -25.20
C TYR A 38 11.28 25.62 -24.08
N VAL A 39 11.50 26.02 -22.82
CA VAL A 39 10.95 25.29 -21.65
C VAL A 39 9.44 25.31 -21.65
N GLN A 40 8.83 26.44 -21.98
CA GLN A 40 7.37 26.52 -22.09
C GLN A 40 6.80 25.63 -23.21
N LYS A 41 7.46 25.55 -24.36
CA LYS A 41 7.07 24.63 -25.44
C LYS A 41 7.16 23.18 -24.99
N LYS A 42 8.20 22.81 -24.27
CA LYS A 42 8.37 21.46 -23.73
C LYS A 42 7.32 21.13 -22.66
N ILE A 43 6.99 22.07 -21.78
CA ILE A 43 5.91 21.92 -20.78
C ILE A 43 4.59 21.64 -21.48
N ASN A 44 4.22 22.42 -22.49
CA ASN A 44 2.99 22.24 -23.26
C ASN A 44 2.95 20.87 -23.97
N TYR A 45 4.07 20.45 -24.55
CA TYR A 45 4.20 19.12 -25.17
C TYR A 45 3.96 17.99 -24.15
N LEU A 46 4.55 18.08 -22.95
CA LEU A 46 4.39 17.09 -21.91
C LEU A 46 2.94 17.02 -21.41
N ILE A 47 2.27 18.17 -21.25
CA ILE A 47 0.85 18.22 -20.86
C ILE A 47 -0.03 17.54 -21.90
N ASN A 48 0.20 17.82 -23.19
CA ASN A 48 -0.54 17.19 -24.27
C ASN A 48 -0.30 15.67 -24.30
N SER A 49 0.95 15.25 -24.22
CA SER A 49 1.32 13.82 -24.17
C SER A 49 0.70 13.09 -22.98
N TYR A 50 0.59 13.76 -21.84
CA TYR A 50 -0.12 13.25 -20.68
C TYR A 50 -1.61 13.08 -20.95
N ASN A 51 -2.27 14.08 -21.51
CA ASN A 51 -3.69 14.06 -21.81
C ASN A 51 -4.07 13.00 -22.85
N ASP A 52 -3.16 12.69 -23.78
CA ASP A 52 -3.35 11.62 -24.76
C ASP A 52 -3.35 10.23 -24.09
N LEU A 53 -2.52 10.04 -23.04
CA LEU A 53 -2.46 8.79 -22.29
C LEU A 53 -3.60 8.63 -21.29
N ILE A 54 -3.98 9.72 -20.62
CA ILE A 54 -5.00 9.76 -19.56
C ILE A 54 -6.07 10.80 -19.96
N PRO A 55 -6.99 10.45 -20.85
CA PRO A 55 -8.03 11.38 -21.29
C PRO A 55 -8.98 11.71 -20.14
N TYR A 56 -9.06 12.98 -19.82
CA TYR A 56 -9.98 13.52 -18.82
C TYR A 56 -11.37 13.80 -19.42
N SER A 57 -12.40 13.74 -18.55
CA SER A 57 -13.65 14.42 -18.84
C SER A 57 -13.37 15.94 -18.97
N LYS A 58 -14.07 16.63 -19.84
CA LYS A 58 -13.83 18.02 -20.28
C LYS A 58 -13.59 19.10 -19.20
N GLN A 59 -13.76 18.78 -17.93
CA GLN A 59 -13.57 19.73 -16.82
C GLN A 59 -12.13 19.90 -16.32
N SER A 60 -11.19 19.02 -16.68
CA SER A 60 -9.82 19.06 -16.15
C SER A 60 -8.73 19.39 -17.17
N THR A 61 -9.09 19.80 -18.39
CA THR A 61 -8.14 20.21 -19.45
C THR A 61 -7.51 21.59 -19.22
N ASN A 62 -7.64 22.15 -18.02
CA ASN A 62 -7.03 23.44 -17.74
C ASN A 62 -5.51 23.28 -17.64
N MET A 63 -4.78 23.69 -18.69
CA MET A 63 -3.31 23.69 -18.72
C MET A 63 -2.68 24.37 -17.50
N ASN A 64 -3.39 25.29 -16.86
CA ASN A 64 -2.95 25.97 -15.67
C ASN A 64 -2.93 25.06 -14.43
N HIS A 65 -3.69 23.97 -14.41
CA HIS A 65 -3.71 22.99 -13.31
C HIS A 65 -2.33 22.38 -13.09
N PHE A 66 -1.66 21.99 -14.17
CA PHE A 66 -0.33 21.37 -14.10
C PHE A 66 0.84 22.36 -13.98
N LYS A 67 0.57 23.66 -13.87
CA LYS A 67 1.61 24.65 -13.58
C LYS A 67 1.96 24.75 -12.10
N ILE A 68 1.26 24.02 -11.23
CA ILE A 68 1.46 23.98 -9.78
C ILE A 68 1.98 22.58 -9.40
N CYS A 69 3.17 22.51 -8.80
CA CYS A 69 3.80 21.24 -8.40
C CYS A 69 2.91 20.39 -7.47
N ALA A 70 2.18 21.02 -6.55
CA ALA A 70 1.27 20.31 -5.65
C ALA A 70 0.18 19.54 -6.42
N ASN A 71 -0.38 20.13 -7.47
CA ASN A 71 -1.39 19.46 -8.30
C ASN A 71 -0.81 18.27 -9.06
N ILE A 72 0.47 18.37 -9.47
CA ILE A 72 1.19 17.25 -10.11
C ILE A 72 1.40 16.12 -9.12
N ASP A 73 1.74 16.42 -7.88
CA ASP A 73 1.93 15.41 -6.82
C ASP A 73 0.62 14.70 -6.47
N ASP A 74 -0.50 15.45 -6.41
CA ASP A 74 -1.82 14.88 -6.21
C ASP A 74 -2.20 13.94 -7.37
N GLU A 75 -1.86 14.33 -8.59
CA GLU A 75 -2.15 13.54 -9.77
C GLU A 75 -1.28 12.27 -9.85
N ILE A 76 0.00 12.37 -9.52
CA ILE A 76 0.88 11.21 -9.39
C ILE A 76 0.33 10.25 -8.32
N SER A 77 -0.10 10.77 -7.18
CA SER A 77 -0.70 9.98 -6.11
C SER A 77 -1.97 9.27 -6.60
N ARG A 78 -2.82 9.97 -7.36
CA ARG A 78 -4.03 9.41 -7.95
C ARG A 78 -3.72 8.27 -8.94
N LEU A 79 -2.76 8.47 -9.84
CA LEU A 79 -2.36 7.44 -10.81
C LEU A 79 -1.70 6.24 -10.14
N THR A 80 -0.94 6.46 -9.10
CA THR A 80 -0.33 5.35 -8.33
C THR A 80 -1.40 4.48 -7.67
N ASN A 81 -2.50 5.07 -7.19
CA ASN A 81 -3.64 4.31 -6.70
C ASN A 81 -4.29 3.48 -7.81
N TYR A 82 -4.35 4.00 -9.02
CA TYR A 82 -4.88 3.26 -10.18
C TYR A 82 -4.00 2.10 -10.65
N TYR A 83 -2.76 2.01 -10.17
CA TYR A 83 -1.90 0.87 -10.47
C TYR A 83 -2.54 -0.47 -10.07
N TYR A 84 -3.36 -0.50 -9.02
CA TYR A 84 -4.10 -1.68 -8.59
C TYR A 84 -5.46 -1.84 -9.29
N ILE A 85 -6.03 -0.77 -9.86
CA ILE A 85 -7.39 -0.75 -10.39
C ILE A 85 -7.57 -1.69 -11.57
N GLU A 86 -6.57 -1.86 -12.43
CA GLU A 86 -6.68 -2.74 -13.60
C GLU A 86 -7.02 -4.18 -13.19
N ASN A 87 -6.33 -4.71 -12.18
CA ASN A 87 -6.62 -6.05 -11.69
C ASN A 87 -7.95 -6.14 -10.94
N VAL A 88 -8.25 -5.12 -10.12
CA VAL A 88 -9.53 -5.04 -9.42
C VAL A 88 -10.68 -5.05 -10.43
N LEU A 89 -10.61 -4.25 -11.49
CA LEU A 89 -11.62 -4.25 -12.56
C LEU A 89 -11.73 -5.60 -13.26
N LYS A 90 -10.60 -6.27 -13.54
CA LYS A 90 -10.62 -7.62 -14.14
C LYS A 90 -11.31 -8.63 -13.23
N ILE A 91 -11.04 -8.58 -11.93
CA ILE A 91 -11.67 -9.45 -10.93
C ILE A 91 -13.18 -9.21 -10.89
N PHE A 92 -13.61 -7.95 -10.76
CA PHE A 92 -15.03 -7.61 -10.70
C PHE A 92 -15.76 -7.91 -12.01
N LEU A 93 -15.18 -7.59 -13.15
CA LEU A 93 -15.77 -7.92 -14.45
C LEU A 93 -15.84 -9.44 -14.66
N GLY A 94 -14.78 -10.16 -14.26
CA GLY A 94 -14.80 -11.61 -14.26
C GLY A 94 -15.92 -12.18 -13.39
N ALA A 95 -16.15 -11.60 -12.21
CA ALA A 95 -17.24 -12.04 -11.32
C ALA A 95 -18.63 -11.78 -11.91
N ILE A 96 -18.82 -10.63 -12.59
CA ILE A 96 -20.11 -10.24 -13.20
C ILE A 96 -20.39 -11.10 -14.45
N TYR A 97 -19.39 -11.34 -15.29
CA TYR A 97 -19.52 -12.01 -16.58
C TYR A 97 -19.01 -13.45 -16.55
N ASN A 98 -18.83 -14.07 -15.35
CA ASN A 98 -18.32 -15.42 -15.31
C ASN A 98 -19.30 -16.41 -15.94
N LEU A 99 -18.79 -17.20 -16.88
CA LEU A 99 -19.58 -18.20 -17.61
C LEU A 99 -19.74 -19.52 -16.83
N ASN A 100 -19.11 -19.65 -15.66
CA ASN A 100 -19.04 -20.90 -14.91
C ASN A 100 -20.15 -21.03 -13.84
N ASN A 101 -21.11 -20.12 -13.81
CA ASN A 101 -22.21 -20.07 -12.83
C ASN A 101 -21.73 -20.10 -11.35
N ILE A 102 -20.52 -19.62 -11.08
CA ILE A 102 -20.00 -19.46 -9.72
C ILE A 102 -20.58 -18.17 -9.14
N HIS A 103 -20.95 -18.20 -7.86
CA HIS A 103 -21.40 -16.99 -7.20
C HIS A 103 -20.33 -15.88 -7.32
N PRO A 104 -20.69 -14.62 -7.64
CA PRO A 104 -19.72 -13.55 -7.85
C PRO A 104 -18.72 -13.35 -6.71
N ILE A 105 -19.15 -13.50 -5.44
CA ILE A 105 -18.27 -13.40 -4.28
C ILE A 105 -17.25 -14.54 -4.27
N ASP A 106 -17.66 -15.77 -4.54
CA ASP A 106 -16.75 -16.92 -4.60
C ASP A 106 -15.73 -16.77 -5.74
N TYR A 107 -16.17 -16.18 -6.86
CA TYR A 107 -15.26 -15.83 -7.95
C TYR A 107 -14.21 -14.81 -7.50
N ILE A 108 -14.62 -13.75 -6.77
CA ILE A 108 -13.71 -12.73 -6.26
C ILE A 108 -12.70 -13.36 -5.29
N ILE A 109 -13.16 -14.14 -4.31
CA ILE A 109 -12.30 -14.83 -3.34
C ILE A 109 -11.27 -15.70 -4.06
N LYS A 110 -11.73 -16.53 -5.01
CA LYS A 110 -10.83 -17.37 -5.81
C LYS A 110 -9.82 -16.57 -6.62
N ALA A 111 -10.24 -15.44 -7.19
CA ALA A 111 -9.39 -14.58 -8.00
C ALA A 111 -8.35 -13.78 -7.15
N LEU A 112 -8.60 -13.58 -5.86
CA LEU A 112 -7.60 -13.02 -4.94
C LEU A 112 -6.41 -13.97 -4.75
N GLY A 113 -6.60 -15.28 -4.93
CA GLY A 113 -5.54 -16.26 -4.81
C GLY A 113 -4.97 -16.41 -3.39
N CYS A 114 -5.76 -16.03 -2.37
CA CYS A 114 -5.39 -16.18 -0.97
C CYS A 114 -6.56 -16.70 -0.14
N ASN A 115 -6.25 -17.34 0.99
CA ASN A 115 -7.24 -17.68 2.00
C ASN A 115 -7.25 -16.59 3.08
N ILE A 116 -8.45 -16.27 3.53
CA ILE A 116 -8.69 -15.25 4.57
C ILE A 116 -9.44 -15.92 5.71
N GLU A 117 -8.86 -15.91 6.89
CA GLU A 117 -9.40 -16.52 8.10
C GLU A 117 -9.43 -15.50 9.23
N VAL A 118 -10.45 -15.51 10.08
CA VAL A 118 -10.49 -14.65 11.27
C VAL A 118 -9.43 -15.15 12.25
N LEU A 119 -8.57 -14.25 12.71
CA LEU A 119 -7.64 -14.50 13.81
C LEU A 119 -8.37 -14.24 15.13
N GLU A 120 -8.67 -15.29 15.87
CA GLU A 120 -9.45 -15.16 17.11
C GLU A 120 -8.77 -14.23 18.11
N ARG A 121 -9.56 -13.33 18.70
CA ARG A 121 -9.05 -12.41 19.72
C ARG A 121 -8.85 -13.15 21.05
N PRO A 122 -7.63 -13.18 21.62
CA PRO A 122 -7.39 -13.79 22.93
C PRO A 122 -8.19 -13.07 24.03
N ARG A 123 -8.80 -13.83 24.93
CA ARG A 123 -9.55 -13.26 26.07
C ARG A 123 -8.65 -12.47 27.03
N ASN A 124 -7.43 -12.95 27.24
CA ASN A 124 -6.42 -12.30 28.08
C ASN A 124 -5.06 -12.41 27.41
N ILE A 125 -4.31 -11.32 27.38
CA ILE A 125 -2.95 -11.28 26.86
C ILE A 125 -2.03 -10.94 28.02
N ASN A 126 -1.10 -11.85 28.34
CA ASN A 126 -0.02 -11.57 29.27
C ASN A 126 1.25 -11.27 28.47
N PRO A 127 1.71 -10.00 28.40
CA PRO A 127 2.87 -9.62 27.59
C PRO A 127 4.16 -10.34 27.95
N ASN A 128 4.24 -10.86 29.19
CA ASN A 128 5.43 -11.57 29.66
C ASN A 128 5.41 -13.07 29.33
N HIS A 129 4.26 -13.60 28.89
CA HIS A 129 4.07 -15.04 28.65
C HIS A 129 3.20 -15.29 27.41
N LEU A 130 3.58 -14.70 26.27
CA LEU A 130 2.91 -14.95 25.00
C LEU A 130 3.24 -16.36 24.49
N ARG A 131 2.25 -17.11 24.01
CA ARG A 131 2.39 -18.51 23.60
C ARG A 131 1.82 -18.79 22.21
N THR A 132 0.76 -18.10 21.83
CA THR A 132 0.05 -18.34 20.58
C THR A 132 0.28 -17.21 19.57
N GLU A 133 0.02 -17.48 18.32
CA GLU A 133 0.11 -16.49 17.24
C GLU A 133 -0.80 -15.31 17.52
N GLU A 134 -2.03 -15.57 17.94
CA GLU A 134 -3.04 -14.58 18.28
C GLU A 134 -2.54 -13.65 19.38
N GLU A 135 -1.96 -14.21 20.44
CA GLU A 135 -1.39 -13.43 21.54
C GLU A 135 -0.25 -12.53 21.07
N TYR A 136 0.65 -13.03 20.22
CA TYR A 136 1.75 -12.22 19.66
C TYR A 136 1.23 -11.07 18.81
N ILE A 137 0.29 -11.35 17.89
CA ILE A 137 -0.24 -10.34 16.97
C ILE A 137 -1.05 -9.28 17.72
N TYR A 138 -2.00 -9.70 18.55
CA TYR A 138 -2.82 -8.75 19.30
C TYR A 138 -1.99 -7.96 20.34
N ASN A 139 -0.97 -8.56 20.95
CA ASN A 139 -0.03 -7.83 21.82
C ASN A 139 0.72 -6.76 21.04
N PHE A 140 1.22 -7.08 19.85
CA PHE A 140 1.95 -6.13 19.01
C PHE A 140 1.06 -4.97 18.57
N ILE A 141 -0.18 -5.24 18.15
CA ILE A 141 -1.16 -4.20 17.84
C ILE A 141 -1.42 -3.31 19.07
N ASN A 142 -1.76 -3.90 20.21
CA ASN A 142 -2.14 -3.16 21.43
C ASN A 142 -1.00 -2.29 21.94
N THR A 143 0.24 -2.79 21.94
CA THR A 143 1.41 -2.06 22.46
C THR A 143 1.85 -0.92 21.55
N THR A 144 1.46 -0.94 20.26
CA THR A 144 1.85 0.09 19.29
C THR A 144 0.70 1.02 18.88
N ASN A 145 -0.53 0.73 19.30
CA ASN A 145 -1.72 1.53 19.07
C ASN A 145 -1.88 2.61 20.16
N SER A 146 -1.04 3.63 20.12
CA SER A 146 -1.07 4.72 21.11
C SER A 146 -2.30 5.62 21.00
N THR A 147 -3.04 5.55 19.89
CA THR A 147 -4.28 6.30 19.67
C THR A 147 -5.50 5.59 20.24
N ASN A 148 -5.35 4.35 20.73
CA ASN A 148 -6.46 3.50 21.15
C ASN A 148 -7.55 3.35 20.06
N ALA A 149 -7.15 3.33 18.79
CA ALA A 149 -8.07 3.13 17.70
C ALA A 149 -8.79 1.77 17.86
N PRO A 150 -10.13 1.73 17.74
CA PRO A 150 -10.87 0.50 17.95
C PRO A 150 -10.56 -0.52 16.86
N ILE A 151 -10.09 -1.70 17.24
CA ILE A 151 -9.87 -2.83 16.34
C ILE A 151 -11.13 -3.68 16.31
N THR A 152 -11.76 -3.80 15.16
CA THR A 152 -12.95 -4.64 14.97
C THR A 152 -12.54 -6.09 14.85
N GLU A 153 -11.67 -6.40 13.89
CA GLU A 153 -11.27 -7.76 13.58
C GLU A 153 -9.83 -7.80 13.04
N VAL A 154 -9.18 -8.95 13.18
CA VAL A 154 -7.92 -9.26 12.53
C VAL A 154 -8.10 -10.51 11.68
N TYR A 155 -7.69 -10.45 10.43
CA TYR A 155 -7.77 -11.57 9.50
C TYR A 155 -6.37 -12.06 9.18
N LYS A 156 -6.17 -13.38 9.25
CA LYS A 156 -4.95 -14.05 8.80
C LYS A 156 -5.05 -14.34 7.32
N ILE A 157 -3.98 -14.06 6.58
CA ILE A 157 -3.86 -14.33 5.15
C ILE A 157 -2.91 -15.50 4.97
N THR A 158 -3.40 -16.56 4.34
CA THR A 158 -2.61 -17.74 3.99
C THR A 158 -2.66 -17.99 2.49
N GLN A 159 -1.65 -18.66 1.94
CA GLN A 159 -1.53 -18.95 0.51
C GLN A 159 -1.64 -17.67 -0.35
N SER A 160 -0.96 -16.62 0.07
CA SER A 160 -0.94 -15.37 -0.68
C SER A 160 -0.19 -15.53 -2.00
N VAL A 161 -0.54 -14.69 -2.97
CA VAL A 161 0.12 -14.65 -4.28
C VAL A 161 1.65 -14.49 -4.17
N ASN A 162 2.12 -13.89 -3.08
CA ASN A 162 3.54 -13.63 -2.86
C ASN A 162 4.28 -14.78 -2.18
N ASP A 163 3.60 -15.80 -1.67
CA ASP A 163 4.28 -16.90 -0.95
C ASP A 163 5.29 -17.62 -1.83
N ASN A 164 4.97 -17.81 -3.11
CA ASN A 164 5.88 -18.44 -4.07
C ASN A 164 7.10 -17.58 -4.44
N ASN A 165 6.97 -16.27 -4.31
CA ASN A 165 8.00 -15.29 -4.68
C ASN A 165 8.79 -14.81 -3.45
N PHE A 166 8.29 -15.10 -2.24
CA PHE A 166 8.93 -14.69 -1.01
C PHE A 166 10.22 -15.48 -0.79
N ASN A 167 11.33 -14.78 -0.82
CA ASN A 167 12.65 -15.41 -0.79
C ASN A 167 13.02 -15.89 0.62
N LEU A 168 12.56 -17.09 0.99
CA LEU A 168 12.86 -17.70 2.28
C LEU A 168 14.31 -18.16 2.42
N LYS A 169 15.00 -18.44 1.30
CA LYS A 169 16.33 -19.08 1.32
C LYS A 169 17.46 -18.11 1.71
N ASN A 170 17.30 -16.83 1.44
CA ASN A 170 18.38 -15.85 1.61
C ASN A 170 18.29 -15.06 2.92
N PHE A 171 17.20 -15.20 3.70
CA PHE A 171 16.97 -14.34 4.85
C PHE A 171 16.55 -15.13 6.08
N SER A 172 17.45 -15.28 7.04
CA SER A 172 17.16 -15.84 8.36
C SER A 172 16.35 -14.90 9.26
N ASN A 173 16.36 -13.60 8.96
CA ASN A 173 15.73 -12.56 9.75
C ASN A 173 14.46 -12.07 9.05
N ARG A 174 13.30 -12.48 9.56
CA ARG A 174 11.97 -12.10 9.04
C ARG A 174 11.17 -11.47 10.17
N TYR A 175 10.57 -10.31 9.91
CA TYR A 175 9.84 -9.55 10.91
C TYR A 175 8.48 -9.11 10.38
N ILE A 176 7.52 -8.97 11.28
CA ILE A 176 6.20 -8.40 10.98
C ILE A 176 6.23 -6.89 11.17
N PHE A 177 5.67 -6.18 10.20
CA PHE A 177 5.52 -4.72 10.19
C PHE A 177 4.12 -4.32 9.75
N PHE A 178 3.70 -3.12 10.14
CA PHE A 178 2.47 -2.51 9.67
C PHE A 178 2.69 -1.76 8.35
N HIS A 179 1.68 -1.82 7.50
CA HIS A 179 1.60 -1.04 6.26
C HIS A 179 0.23 -0.38 6.16
N GLY A 180 0.20 0.94 6.30
CA GLY A 180 -1.00 1.74 6.08
C GLY A 180 -1.25 1.93 4.60
N THR A 181 -2.47 1.70 4.16
CA THR A 181 -2.89 1.88 2.77
C THR A 181 -4.32 2.41 2.68
N LYS A 182 -4.67 2.91 1.50
CA LYS A 182 -6.05 3.30 1.22
C LYS A 182 -6.88 2.04 0.99
N VAL A 183 -8.14 2.09 1.43
CA VAL A 183 -9.05 0.93 1.35
C VAL A 183 -9.24 0.45 -0.10
N GLU A 184 -9.28 1.37 -1.06
CA GLU A 184 -9.39 1.03 -2.48
C GLU A 184 -8.24 0.19 -3.03
N ASN A 185 -7.09 0.18 -2.37
CA ASN A 185 -5.93 -0.59 -2.78
C ASN A 185 -5.93 -2.02 -2.23
N VAL A 186 -6.70 -2.31 -1.18
CA VAL A 186 -6.63 -3.59 -0.44
C VAL A 186 -6.84 -4.79 -1.36
N ILE A 187 -7.89 -4.79 -2.18
CA ILE A 187 -8.17 -5.89 -3.12
C ILE A 187 -7.03 -6.07 -4.12
N GLY A 188 -6.51 -4.96 -4.68
CA GLY A 188 -5.38 -5.00 -5.58
C GLY A 188 -4.12 -5.56 -4.93
N ILE A 189 -3.86 -5.17 -3.68
CA ILE A 189 -2.72 -5.67 -2.90
C ILE A 189 -2.88 -7.15 -2.59
N LEU A 190 -4.06 -7.62 -2.22
CA LEU A 190 -4.31 -9.04 -1.97
C LEU A 190 -4.09 -9.89 -3.21
N SER A 191 -4.48 -9.39 -4.39
CA SER A 191 -4.36 -10.12 -5.66
C SER A 191 -2.97 -10.09 -6.29
N GLN A 192 -2.14 -9.08 -5.99
CA GLN A 192 -0.84 -8.86 -6.63
C GLN A 192 0.34 -8.75 -5.67
N GLY A 193 0.07 -8.62 -4.38
CA GLY A 193 1.04 -8.23 -3.37
C GLY A 193 1.32 -6.72 -3.33
N LEU A 194 2.11 -6.31 -2.36
CA LEU A 194 2.61 -4.94 -2.28
C LEU A 194 3.58 -4.67 -3.43
N LYS A 195 3.36 -3.58 -4.15
CA LYS A 195 4.17 -3.15 -5.29
C LYS A 195 5.00 -1.92 -4.95
N ILE A 196 6.21 -1.91 -5.48
CA ILE A 196 7.04 -0.70 -5.45
C ILE A 196 6.48 0.24 -6.52
N ALA A 197 5.97 1.39 -6.08
CA ALA A 197 5.56 2.41 -7.03
C ALA A 197 6.75 2.78 -7.94
N PRO A 198 6.52 3.01 -9.25
CA PRO A 198 7.57 3.37 -10.19
C PRO A 198 8.50 4.44 -9.60
N VAL A 199 9.81 4.36 -9.90
CA VAL A 199 10.83 5.27 -9.34
C VAL A 199 10.44 6.73 -9.52
N GLN A 200 9.73 7.01 -10.60
CA GLN A 200 9.18 8.32 -10.90
C GLN A 200 7.97 8.71 -10.01
N ALA A 201 7.33 7.77 -9.34
CA ALA A 201 6.23 8.05 -8.40
C ALA A 201 6.78 8.45 -7.01
N ILE A 202 7.54 9.54 -6.93
CA ILE A 202 8.02 10.10 -5.67
C ILE A 202 6.84 10.79 -4.99
N ASN A 203 6.12 10.06 -4.16
CA ASN A 203 5.05 10.62 -3.35
C ASN A 203 5.61 11.22 -2.06
N THR A 204 4.88 12.16 -1.50
CA THR A 204 5.06 12.61 -0.12
C THR A 204 5.20 11.39 0.80
N GLY A 205 6.30 11.32 1.54
CA GLY A 205 6.60 10.19 2.44
C GLY A 205 7.73 9.27 1.99
N LYS A 206 8.34 9.47 0.81
CA LYS A 206 9.50 8.70 0.34
C LYS A 206 10.84 9.33 0.72
N SER A 207 10.99 9.72 1.98
CA SER A 207 12.23 10.34 2.49
C SER A 207 13.47 9.45 2.29
N TYR A 208 13.28 8.15 2.10
CA TYR A 208 14.35 7.16 1.99
C TYR A 208 14.39 6.47 0.62
N GLY A 209 13.81 7.09 -0.42
CA GLY A 209 13.85 6.58 -1.79
C GLY A 209 12.71 5.62 -2.15
N SER A 210 12.85 4.95 -3.30
CA SER A 210 11.83 4.01 -3.80
C SER A 210 11.81 2.73 -2.98
N GLY A 211 10.63 2.21 -2.70
CA GLY A 211 10.44 0.96 -1.97
C GLY A 211 9.06 0.85 -1.33
N ILE A 212 8.81 -0.28 -0.67
CA ILE A 212 7.63 -0.52 0.14
C ILE A 212 7.93 -0.05 1.55
N TYR A 213 7.19 0.94 2.04
CA TYR A 213 7.34 1.54 3.35
C TYR A 213 6.48 0.83 4.38
N LEU A 214 7.11 0.38 5.45
CA LEU A 214 6.44 -0.29 6.56
C LEU A 214 6.96 0.29 7.89
N SER A 215 6.24 0.06 8.98
CA SER A 215 6.61 0.54 10.30
C SER A 215 6.36 -0.53 11.37
N ASP A 216 7.11 -0.45 12.46
CA ASP A 216 6.82 -1.19 13.68
C ASP A 216 5.76 -0.50 14.57
N SER A 217 5.20 0.63 14.12
CA SER A 217 4.18 1.40 14.82
C SER A 217 2.84 1.34 14.11
N PHE A 218 1.83 0.78 14.79
CA PHE A 218 0.44 0.83 14.36
C PHE A 218 -0.02 2.27 14.13
N THR A 219 0.23 3.14 15.10
CA THR A 219 -0.23 4.54 15.05
C THR A 219 0.36 5.31 13.87
N LEU A 220 1.66 5.10 13.56
CA LEU A 220 2.26 5.73 12.38
C LEU A 220 1.59 5.23 11.10
N SER A 221 1.40 3.92 10.97
CA SER A 221 0.78 3.32 9.79
C SER A 221 -0.69 3.69 9.64
N LEU A 222 -1.41 3.91 10.75
CA LEU A 222 -2.81 4.35 10.74
C LEU A 222 -2.98 5.70 10.02
N GLY A 223 -2.00 6.60 10.10
CA GLY A 223 -2.02 7.88 9.40
C GLY A 223 -2.08 7.74 7.87
N TYR A 224 -1.67 6.60 7.32
CA TYR A 224 -1.73 6.30 5.89
C TYR A 224 -2.98 5.52 5.46
N CYS A 225 -3.80 5.08 6.43
CA CYS A 225 -5.09 4.46 6.14
C CYS A 225 -6.12 5.55 5.88
N SER A 226 -6.80 5.49 4.75
CA SER A 226 -7.87 6.43 4.41
C SER A 226 -9.22 5.73 4.35
N LEU A 227 -10.25 6.53 4.61
CA LEU A 227 -11.64 6.12 4.42
C LEU A 227 -11.99 6.18 2.92
N LEU A 228 -12.77 5.22 2.44
CA LEU A 228 -13.28 5.15 1.06
C LEU A 228 -14.05 6.41 0.64
N PHE A 229 -14.64 7.15 1.57
CA PHE A 229 -15.73 8.08 1.31
C PHE A 229 -15.46 9.56 1.55
N ASN A 230 -14.22 9.95 1.85
CA ASN A 230 -13.93 11.37 2.12
C ASN A 230 -13.99 12.30 0.90
N ARG A 231 -14.34 11.83 -0.31
CA ARG A 231 -14.37 12.67 -1.52
C ARG A 231 -15.63 12.53 -2.39
N GLY A 232 -16.80 12.27 -1.82
CA GLY A 232 -18.07 12.48 -2.56
C GLY A 232 -18.27 11.67 -3.85
N LEU A 233 -17.54 10.57 -4.05
CA LEU A 233 -17.59 9.79 -5.30
C LEU A 233 -18.83 8.90 -5.44
N ILE A 234 -19.55 8.64 -4.33
CA ILE A 234 -20.81 7.88 -4.34
C ILE A 234 -21.80 8.52 -3.36
N PRO A 235 -22.68 9.43 -3.84
CA PRO A 235 -23.54 10.24 -2.96
C PRO A 235 -24.62 9.48 -2.18
N ASN A 236 -24.94 8.23 -2.49
CA ASN A 236 -26.15 7.55 -2.00
C ASN A 236 -25.91 6.25 -1.20
N LEU A 237 -24.69 5.98 -0.74
CA LEU A 237 -24.42 4.81 0.14
C LEU A 237 -24.49 5.14 1.64
N ASN A 238 -25.16 6.23 2.02
CA ASN A 238 -25.21 6.75 3.39
C ASN A 238 -26.05 5.94 4.38
N ASN A 239 -26.53 4.74 4.03
CA ASN A 239 -27.45 3.97 4.89
C ASN A 239 -26.83 2.75 5.58
N GLY A 240 -25.51 2.65 5.74
CA GLY A 240 -24.91 1.50 6.38
C GLY A 240 -23.83 1.83 7.42
N ARG A 241 -23.77 1.06 8.48
CA ARG A 241 -22.79 1.12 9.60
C ARG A 241 -21.31 0.94 9.20
N HIS A 242 -20.99 0.91 7.88
CA HIS A 242 -19.66 0.58 7.35
C HIS A 242 -18.88 1.80 6.82
N ASN A 243 -19.38 3.02 7.00
CA ASN A 243 -18.83 4.20 6.33
C ASN A 243 -17.49 4.71 6.91
N ASN A 244 -17.04 4.20 8.06
CA ASN A 244 -15.84 4.70 8.73
C ASN A 244 -14.70 3.67 8.83
N LYS A 245 -14.88 2.47 8.27
CA LYS A 245 -13.88 1.41 8.42
C LYS A 245 -12.61 1.68 7.63
N LYS A 246 -11.49 1.43 8.27
CA LYS A 246 -10.16 1.45 7.68
C LYS A 246 -9.59 0.05 7.69
N PHE A 247 -8.70 -0.23 6.77
CA PHE A 247 -7.95 -1.48 6.73
C PHE A 247 -6.45 -1.18 6.74
N MET A 248 -5.74 -1.88 7.61
CA MET A 248 -4.30 -1.84 7.69
C MET A 248 -3.75 -3.23 7.42
N LEU A 249 -2.65 -3.30 6.71
CA LEU A 249 -1.98 -4.56 6.44
C LEU A 249 -0.85 -4.79 7.45
N MET A 250 -0.63 -6.05 7.81
CA MET A 250 0.62 -6.47 8.41
C MET A 250 1.34 -7.39 7.43
N ALA A 251 2.59 -7.07 7.17
CA ALA A 251 3.40 -7.80 6.23
C ALA A 251 4.64 -8.39 6.89
N GLU A 252 4.99 -9.60 6.51
CA GLU A 252 6.24 -10.23 6.83
C GLU A 252 7.30 -9.75 5.85
N VAL A 253 8.41 -9.25 6.37
CA VAL A 253 9.53 -8.74 5.60
C VAL A 253 10.78 -9.55 5.90
N ALA A 254 11.40 -10.06 4.84
CA ALA A 254 12.73 -10.67 4.90
C ALA A 254 13.78 -9.56 4.93
N VAL A 255 14.30 -9.27 6.13
CA VAL A 255 15.19 -8.13 6.36
C VAL A 255 16.64 -8.43 5.98
N GLY A 256 17.02 -9.70 5.94
CA GLY A 256 18.40 -10.09 5.67
C GLY A 256 19.34 -9.84 6.86
N THR A 257 20.59 -9.56 6.56
CA THR A 257 21.60 -9.24 7.57
C THR A 257 21.39 -7.82 8.07
N VAL A 258 21.31 -7.66 9.40
CA VAL A 258 21.13 -6.37 10.06
C VAL A 258 22.47 -5.90 10.63
N GLY A 259 22.86 -4.65 10.39
CA GLY A 259 24.10 -4.09 10.91
C GLY A 259 24.92 -3.35 9.84
N PRO A 260 26.21 -3.08 10.10
CA PRO A 260 27.08 -2.32 9.19
C PRO A 260 27.24 -2.97 7.80
N ASN A 261 27.04 -4.28 7.71
CA ASN A 261 27.07 -5.06 6.46
C ASN A 261 25.65 -5.48 6.04
N ALA A 262 24.63 -4.64 6.36
CA ALA A 262 23.25 -4.93 6.01
C ALA A 262 23.07 -5.06 4.49
N ASP A 263 22.17 -5.96 4.11
CA ASP A 263 21.76 -6.09 2.72
C ASP A 263 21.16 -4.76 2.25
N THR A 264 21.63 -4.27 1.10
CA THR A 264 21.20 -2.98 0.51
C THR A 264 19.74 -2.98 0.07
N ASN A 265 19.10 -4.15 0.04
CA ASN A 265 17.71 -4.32 -0.38
C ASN A 265 16.70 -3.90 0.69
N VAL A 266 17.16 -3.62 1.92
CA VAL A 266 16.32 -3.13 3.00
C VAL A 266 17.00 -1.98 3.72
N VAL A 267 16.33 -0.82 3.78
CA VAL A 267 16.77 0.33 4.55
C VAL A 267 15.93 0.42 5.82
N SER A 268 16.58 0.50 6.97
CA SER A 268 15.90 0.62 8.26
C SER A 268 16.32 1.89 9.00
N MET A 269 15.36 2.56 9.63
CA MET A 269 15.56 3.76 10.41
C MET A 269 14.91 3.58 11.79
N ASN A 270 15.65 3.93 12.84
CA ASN A 270 15.19 3.88 14.24
C ASN A 270 14.68 2.48 14.70
N MET A 271 15.18 1.40 14.09
CA MET A 271 14.77 0.04 14.40
C MET A 271 15.70 -0.62 15.40
N ASN A 272 15.13 -1.30 16.41
CA ASN A 272 15.88 -2.17 17.30
C ASN A 272 15.55 -3.64 16.98
N PHE A 273 16.40 -4.29 16.24
CA PHE A 273 16.22 -5.69 15.84
C PHE A 273 16.63 -6.71 16.93
N ASN A 274 17.02 -6.27 18.13
CA ASN A 274 17.51 -7.16 19.19
C ASN A 274 16.42 -7.59 20.17
N ASP A 275 15.24 -6.94 20.16
CA ASP A 275 14.16 -7.20 21.12
C ASP A 275 12.89 -7.67 20.41
N TYR A 276 12.74 -8.99 20.30
CA TYR A 276 11.63 -9.61 19.56
C TYR A 276 11.19 -10.93 20.20
N PHE A 277 9.98 -11.35 19.86
CA PHE A 277 9.48 -12.71 20.01
C PHE A 277 9.64 -13.45 18.69
N THR A 278 9.96 -14.73 18.73
CA THR A 278 9.96 -15.61 17.54
C THR A 278 8.69 -16.46 17.58
N THR A 279 7.94 -16.43 16.51
CA THR A 279 6.73 -17.25 16.37
C THR A 279 7.06 -18.67 15.94
N ASN A 280 6.10 -19.58 16.04
CA ASN A 280 6.24 -20.97 15.60
C ASN A 280 6.51 -21.09 14.10
N GLU A 281 6.06 -20.09 13.30
CA GLU A 281 6.32 -20.00 11.85
C GLU A 281 7.70 -19.39 11.54
N GLY A 282 8.48 -19.04 12.56
CA GLY A 282 9.87 -18.58 12.44
C GLY A 282 10.02 -17.11 12.06
N TYR A 283 8.98 -16.30 11.98
CA TYR A 283 9.11 -14.85 11.88
C TYR A 283 9.11 -14.19 13.26
N ARG A 284 9.59 -12.96 13.30
CA ARG A 284 9.83 -12.21 14.54
C ARG A 284 8.85 -11.07 14.67
N ILE A 285 8.44 -10.79 15.90
CA ILE A 285 7.55 -9.69 16.26
C ILE A 285 8.23 -8.88 17.35
N PHE A 286 8.34 -7.56 17.18
CA PHE A 286 8.98 -6.68 18.16
C PHE A 286 8.26 -6.71 19.51
N LYS A 287 9.00 -6.78 20.60
CA LYS A 287 8.46 -6.71 21.95
C LYS A 287 7.92 -5.34 22.31
N ASN A 288 8.35 -4.35 21.58
CA ASN A 288 7.97 -2.95 21.70
C ASN A 288 8.07 -2.36 23.12
N ASN A 289 9.27 -2.49 23.71
CA ASN A 289 9.62 -1.80 24.96
C ASN A 289 10.05 -0.35 24.70
N ARG A 290 9.47 0.32 23.69
CA ARG A 290 9.86 1.70 23.38
C ARG A 290 9.49 2.63 24.52
N LYS A 291 10.48 3.32 25.04
CA LYS A 291 10.25 4.45 25.97
C LYS A 291 9.49 5.55 25.22
N ILE A 292 8.54 6.16 25.88
CA ILE A 292 7.82 7.34 25.38
C ILE A 292 8.85 8.39 24.89
N GLY A 293 8.71 8.85 23.63
CA GLY A 293 9.58 9.85 23.02
C GLY A 293 10.58 9.33 21.99
N TYR A 294 10.67 8.01 21.75
CA TYR A 294 11.50 7.50 20.64
C TYR A 294 10.75 7.60 19.30
N ALA A 295 11.48 7.95 18.24
CA ALA A 295 10.94 7.99 16.89
C ALA A 295 10.49 6.59 16.45
N ASN A 296 9.35 6.52 15.73
CA ASN A 296 8.85 5.28 15.16
C ASN A 296 9.87 4.67 14.19
N GLY A 297 9.99 3.34 14.20
CA GLY A 297 10.82 2.62 13.25
C GLY A 297 10.15 2.59 11.88
N ILE A 298 10.94 2.82 10.86
CA ILE A 298 10.54 2.72 9.46
C ILE A 298 11.48 1.73 8.78
N ILE A 299 10.91 0.85 7.99
CA ILE A 299 11.64 -0.04 7.10
C ILE A 299 11.18 0.19 5.67
N VAL A 300 12.11 0.17 4.73
CA VAL A 300 11.82 0.32 3.31
C VAL A 300 12.39 -0.90 2.58
N ALA A 301 11.52 -1.77 2.12
CA ALA A 301 11.90 -2.91 1.29
C ALA A 301 12.04 -2.45 -0.17
N ARG A 302 13.18 -2.70 -0.76
CA ARG A 302 13.51 -2.30 -2.14
C ARG A 302 13.19 -3.38 -3.17
N GLU A 303 12.77 -4.55 -2.72
CA GLU A 303 12.33 -5.65 -3.57
C GLU A 303 10.98 -6.16 -3.11
N GLU A 304 10.07 -6.35 -4.05
CA GLU A 304 8.71 -6.86 -3.77
C GLU A 304 8.74 -8.30 -3.25
N THR A 305 9.74 -9.08 -3.67
CA THR A 305 9.96 -10.46 -3.26
C THR A 305 10.34 -10.62 -1.79
N ASN A 306 10.77 -9.53 -1.15
CA ASN A 306 11.12 -9.54 0.27
C ASN A 306 9.92 -9.27 1.19
N VAL A 307 8.73 -9.10 0.63
CA VAL A 307 7.53 -8.71 1.39
C VAL A 307 6.37 -9.61 1.03
N ARG A 308 5.67 -10.14 2.03
CA ARG A 308 4.38 -10.83 1.85
C ARG A 308 3.35 -10.39 2.89
N ILE A 309 2.08 -10.37 2.51
CA ILE A 309 0.99 -10.03 3.40
C ILE A 309 0.69 -11.22 4.29
N ARG A 310 0.51 -10.95 5.60
CA ARG A 310 0.17 -11.97 6.60
C ARG A 310 -1.16 -11.70 7.30
N TYR A 311 -1.49 -10.43 7.53
CA TYR A 311 -2.73 -10.08 8.23
C TYR A 311 -3.33 -8.80 7.66
N ILE A 312 -4.65 -8.70 7.85
CA ILE A 312 -5.42 -7.47 7.66
C ILE A 312 -6.04 -7.12 9.00
N ILE A 313 -5.96 -5.87 9.38
CA ILE A 313 -6.59 -5.32 10.58
C ILE A 313 -7.74 -4.44 10.13
N GLU A 314 -8.94 -4.74 10.61
CA GLU A 314 -10.12 -3.90 10.43
C GLU A 314 -10.25 -2.95 11.62
N ILE A 315 -10.42 -1.65 11.34
CA ILE A 315 -10.37 -0.55 12.31
C ILE A 315 -11.61 0.32 12.09
N ASP A 316 -12.31 0.65 13.16
CA ASP A 316 -13.46 1.57 13.15
C ASP A 316 -13.06 3.05 13.24
#